data_4cd48d8f1986f222d3877aba63531019
#
_entry.id   4cd48d8f1986f222d3877aba63531019
#
_cell.length_a   1.000
_cell.length_b   1.000
_cell.length_c   1.000
_cell.angle_alpha   90.00
_cell.angle_beta   90.00
_cell.angle_gamma   90.00
#
_symmetry.space_group_name_H-M   'P 1'
#
loop_
_entity.id
_entity.type
_entity.pdbx_description
1 polymer ?
#
loop_
_entity_poly.entity_id
_entity_poly.type
_entity_poly.pdbx_seq_one_letter_code
_entity_poly.pdbx_strand_id
1 'polypeptide(L)'
;MDVRDVAEISIELMEKSIFGERFIVIAENRKYAELGKQIRSKLNLKEAKILSDFQLNIGVLANTLFGWFIPALRMATRSNVKSISEMNTVSNEKIKSRLNYQFIPLSESIDFHLNNYINDKKIKQ
;
A
#
# COMPACT_ATOMS: atom_id res chain seq x y z
N MET A 1 1.56 -6.34 -1.47
CA MET A 1 2.27 -7.57 -1.07
C MET A 1 1.58 -8.15 0.15
N ASP A 2 1.30 -9.43 0.15
CA ASP A 2 0.74 -10.15 1.30
C ASP A 2 1.85 -10.59 2.26
N VAL A 3 1.55 -10.65 3.56
CA VAL A 3 2.50 -11.13 4.57
C VAL A 3 2.81 -12.61 4.41
N ARG A 4 1.85 -13.38 3.88
CA ARG A 4 2.02 -14.81 3.58
C ARG A 4 3.09 -15.03 2.52
N ASP A 5 3.11 -14.21 1.45
CA ASP A 5 4.17 -14.26 0.43
C ASP A 5 5.56 -14.05 1.06
N VAL A 6 5.69 -13.11 1.99
CA VAL A 6 6.98 -12.84 2.65
C VAL A 6 7.44 -14.03 3.47
N ALA A 7 6.52 -14.64 4.22
CA ALA A 7 6.82 -15.81 5.04
C ALA A 7 7.27 -17.00 4.19
N GLU A 8 6.49 -17.34 3.14
CA GLU A 8 6.80 -18.46 2.23
C GLU A 8 8.13 -18.25 1.51
N ILE A 9 8.35 -17.06 0.93
CA ILE A 9 9.60 -16.72 0.26
C ILE A 9 10.78 -16.84 1.22
N SER A 10 10.63 -16.37 2.47
CA SER A 10 11.71 -16.45 3.46
C SER A 10 12.06 -17.90 3.81
N ILE A 11 11.05 -18.76 3.97
CA ILE A 11 11.26 -20.19 4.22
C ILE A 11 11.95 -20.85 3.02
N GLU A 12 11.46 -20.58 1.81
CA GLU A 12 12.01 -21.18 0.59
C GLU A 12 13.47 -20.77 0.32
N LEU A 13 13.81 -19.48 0.61
CA LEU A 13 15.20 -19.01 0.52
C LEU A 13 16.11 -19.75 1.51
N MET A 14 15.64 -19.98 2.73
CA MET A 14 16.38 -20.75 3.74
C MET A 14 16.56 -22.22 3.35
N GLU A 15 15.50 -22.88 2.90
CA GLU A 15 15.52 -24.27 2.46
C GLU A 15 16.46 -24.51 1.27
N LYS A 16 16.48 -23.56 0.32
CA LYS A 16 17.38 -23.59 -0.85
C LYS A 16 18.80 -23.07 -0.54
N SER A 17 19.08 -22.72 0.72
CA SER A 17 20.39 -22.19 1.16
C SER A 17 20.84 -20.96 0.34
N ILE A 18 19.92 -20.09 -0.03
CA ILE A 18 20.20 -18.86 -0.79
C ILE A 18 20.51 -17.75 0.21
N PHE A 19 21.78 -17.51 0.46
CA PHE A 19 22.27 -16.51 1.41
C PHE A 19 23.07 -15.41 0.72
N GLY A 20 23.21 -14.27 1.42
CA GLY A 20 24.06 -13.15 0.95
C GLY A 20 23.46 -12.33 -0.19
N GLU A 21 22.24 -12.59 -0.59
CA GLU A 21 21.55 -11.86 -1.66
C GLU A 21 20.42 -10.96 -1.12
N ARG A 22 20.16 -9.86 -1.84
CA ARG A 22 19.01 -8.97 -1.55
C ARG A 22 17.94 -9.17 -2.60
N PHE A 23 16.70 -9.29 -2.15
CA PHE A 23 15.52 -9.43 -3.00
C PHE A 23 14.50 -8.34 -2.70
N ILE A 24 13.85 -7.85 -3.75
CA ILE A 24 12.66 -7.00 -3.62
C ILE A 24 11.44 -7.92 -3.70
N VAL A 25 10.70 -7.99 -2.59
CA VAL A 25 9.50 -8.79 -2.48
C VAL A 25 8.29 -7.88 -2.63
N ILE A 26 7.69 -7.85 -3.79
CA ILE A 26 6.49 -7.08 -4.11
C ILE A 26 5.62 -7.85 -5.10
N ALA A 27 4.32 -7.98 -4.82
CA ALA A 27 3.42 -8.67 -5.74
C ALA A 27 3.18 -7.85 -7.01
N GLU A 28 2.79 -6.59 -6.85
CA GLU A 28 2.53 -5.67 -7.95
C GLU A 28 2.73 -4.21 -7.53
N ASN A 29 3.00 -3.34 -8.51
CA ASN A 29 3.07 -1.89 -8.30
C ASN A 29 1.68 -1.30 -8.53
N ARG A 30 1.13 -0.58 -7.55
CA ARG A 30 -0.17 0.10 -7.66
C ARG A 30 -0.16 1.48 -7.03
N LYS A 31 -0.99 2.37 -7.56
CA LYS A 31 -1.22 3.69 -6.97
C LYS A 31 -2.05 3.57 -5.69
N TYR A 32 -1.70 4.33 -4.67
CA TYR A 32 -2.45 4.39 -3.41
C TYR A 32 -3.93 4.76 -3.61
N ALA A 33 -4.23 5.62 -4.60
CA ALA A 33 -5.60 6.02 -4.93
C ALA A 33 -6.45 4.83 -5.40
N GLU A 34 -5.89 3.94 -6.23
CA GLU A 34 -6.58 2.74 -6.71
C GLU A 34 -6.83 1.75 -5.59
N LEU A 35 -5.81 1.53 -4.73
CA LEU A 35 -5.93 0.70 -3.55
C LEU A 35 -7.02 1.21 -2.60
N GLY A 36 -7.01 2.51 -2.32
CA GLY A 36 -8.01 3.16 -1.48
C GLY A 36 -9.43 3.04 -2.06
N LYS A 37 -9.60 3.19 -3.37
CA LYS A 37 -10.88 3.01 -4.05
C LYS A 37 -11.38 1.57 -3.91
N GLN A 38 -10.53 0.59 -4.11
CA GLN A 38 -10.87 -0.83 -4.00
C GLN A 38 -11.32 -1.21 -2.59
N ILE A 39 -10.57 -0.78 -1.56
CA ILE A 39 -10.90 -1.03 -0.16
C ILE A 39 -12.24 -0.39 0.21
N ARG A 40 -12.46 0.88 -0.17
CA ARG A 40 -13.70 1.59 0.15
C ARG A 40 -14.91 0.97 -0.53
N SER A 41 -14.78 0.55 -1.79
CA SER A 41 -15.83 -0.16 -2.52
C SER A 41 -16.25 -1.44 -1.79
N LYS A 42 -15.28 -2.24 -1.32
CA LYS A 42 -15.55 -3.50 -0.60
C LYS A 42 -16.18 -3.28 0.77
N LEU A 43 -15.91 -2.16 1.42
CA LEU A 43 -16.52 -1.77 2.69
C LEU A 43 -17.84 -1.01 2.52
N ASN A 44 -18.36 -0.88 1.30
CA ASN A 44 -19.55 -0.06 1.00
C ASN A 44 -19.44 1.39 1.51
N LEU A 45 -18.22 1.93 1.54
CA LEU A 45 -17.97 3.31 1.96
C LEU A 45 -18.04 4.23 0.74
N LYS A 46 -18.51 5.47 0.98
CA LYS A 46 -18.55 6.51 -0.05
C LYS A 46 -17.19 6.66 -0.72
N GLU A 47 -17.15 6.77 -2.03
CA GLU A 47 -15.91 6.96 -2.78
C GLU A 47 -15.13 8.17 -2.27
N ALA A 48 -13.82 8.00 -2.10
CA ALA A 48 -12.96 9.12 -1.79
C ALA A 48 -12.78 9.98 -3.05
N LYS A 49 -12.95 11.28 -2.91
CA LYS A 49 -12.60 12.20 -4.00
C LYS A 49 -11.09 12.16 -4.19
N ILE A 50 -10.67 11.80 -5.39
CA ILE A 50 -9.26 11.93 -5.78
C ILE A 50 -9.01 13.43 -5.98
N LEU A 51 -8.15 14.00 -5.16
CA LEU A 51 -7.76 15.40 -5.30
C LEU A 51 -6.84 15.54 -6.53
N SER A 52 -7.09 16.58 -7.33
CA SER A 52 -6.18 16.92 -8.42
C SER A 52 -4.85 17.48 -7.85
N ASP A 53 -3.78 17.43 -8.66
CA ASP A 53 -2.48 17.98 -8.27
C ASP A 53 -2.57 19.47 -7.88
N PHE A 54 -3.45 20.22 -8.53
CA PHE A 54 -3.72 21.60 -8.17
C PHE A 54 -4.32 21.74 -6.76
N GLN A 55 -5.30 20.90 -6.40
CA GLN A 55 -5.91 20.91 -5.06
C GLN A 55 -4.91 20.45 -3.98
N LEU A 56 -4.05 19.49 -4.31
CA LEU A 56 -2.98 19.05 -3.42
C LEU A 56 -1.97 20.19 -3.16
N ASN A 57 -1.60 20.94 -4.20
CA ASN A 57 -0.69 22.08 -4.07
C ASN A 57 -1.31 23.23 -3.24
N ILE A 58 -2.62 23.49 -3.39
CA ILE A 58 -3.35 24.43 -2.51
C ILE A 58 -3.30 23.94 -1.06
N GLY A 59 -3.47 22.65 -0.82
CA GLY A 59 -3.35 22.04 0.52
C GLY A 59 -1.96 22.28 1.14
N VAL A 60 -0.89 22.14 0.34
CA VAL A 60 0.49 22.43 0.78
C VAL A 60 0.66 23.91 1.14
N LEU A 61 0.14 24.81 0.32
CA LEU A 61 0.19 26.25 0.59
C LEU A 61 -0.59 26.59 1.87
N ALA A 62 -1.79 26.04 2.02
CA ALA A 62 -2.62 26.22 3.22
C ALA A 62 -1.91 25.68 4.48
N ASN A 63 -1.21 24.54 4.38
CA ASN A 63 -0.40 24.02 5.47
C ASN A 63 0.73 24.99 5.85
N THR A 64 1.39 25.58 4.87
CA THR A 64 2.49 26.53 5.12
C THR A 64 2.01 27.77 5.87
N LEU A 65 0.79 28.26 5.56
CA LEU A 65 0.22 29.47 6.15
C LEU A 65 -0.52 29.19 7.46
N PHE A 66 -1.27 28.10 7.54
CA PHE A 66 -2.22 27.81 8.61
C PHE A 66 -1.98 26.48 9.34
N GLY A 67 -0.95 25.73 8.98
CA GLY A 67 -0.67 24.41 9.57
C GLY A 67 -0.39 24.44 11.07
N TRP A 68 -0.03 25.60 11.62
CA TRP A 68 0.10 25.79 13.05
C TRP A 68 -1.27 25.71 13.75
N PHE A 69 -2.28 26.35 13.18
CA PHE A 69 -3.62 26.44 13.78
C PHE A 69 -4.48 25.23 13.50
N ILE A 70 -4.29 24.54 12.34
CA ILE A 70 -5.15 23.46 11.89
C ILE A 70 -4.34 22.16 11.79
N PRO A 71 -4.41 21.26 12.82
CA PRO A 71 -3.62 20.02 12.81
C PRO A 71 -3.86 19.13 11.59
N ALA A 72 -5.07 19.13 11.03
CA ALA A 72 -5.40 18.35 9.84
C ALA A 72 -4.58 18.75 8.60
N LEU A 73 -4.16 20.02 8.49
CA LEU A 73 -3.34 20.50 7.38
C LEU A 73 -1.88 20.04 7.47
N ARG A 74 -1.39 19.66 8.64
CA ARG A 74 0.00 19.24 8.84
C ARG A 74 0.38 18.01 8.00
N MET A 75 -0.58 17.21 7.58
CA MET A 75 -0.35 16.08 6.69
C MET A 75 -0.14 16.48 5.23
N ALA A 76 -0.56 17.69 4.82
CA ALA A 76 -0.40 18.20 3.46
C ALA A 76 0.99 18.81 3.25
N THR A 77 2.03 17.98 3.35
CA THR A 77 3.41 18.39 3.06
C THR A 77 3.78 18.05 1.62
N ARG A 78 4.75 18.78 1.04
CA ARG A 78 5.25 18.47 -0.31
C ARG A 78 5.73 17.02 -0.44
N SER A 79 6.39 16.49 0.57
CA SER A 79 6.86 15.12 0.59
C SER A 79 5.72 14.11 0.54
N ASN A 80 4.68 14.30 1.34
CA ASN A 80 3.52 13.41 1.37
C ASN A 80 2.75 13.48 0.04
N VAL A 81 2.53 14.69 -0.49
CA VAL A 81 1.86 14.89 -1.79
C VAL A 81 2.64 14.20 -2.90
N LYS A 82 3.96 14.38 -2.94
CA LYS A 82 4.83 13.72 -3.91
C LYS A 82 4.75 12.19 -3.81
N SER A 83 4.84 11.65 -2.62
CA SER A 83 4.75 10.19 -2.38
C SER A 83 3.40 9.59 -2.79
N ILE A 84 2.30 10.36 -2.70
CA ILE A 84 0.96 9.91 -3.11
C ILE A 84 0.79 10.00 -4.63
N SER A 85 1.35 11.04 -5.26
CA SER A 85 1.22 11.31 -6.70
C SER A 85 2.16 10.47 -7.55
N GLU A 86 3.37 10.20 -7.06
CA GLU A 86 4.38 9.42 -7.78
C GLU A 86 4.22 7.92 -7.51
N MET A 87 4.27 7.14 -8.57
CA MET A 87 4.36 5.68 -8.49
C MET A 87 5.82 5.27 -8.64
N ASN A 88 6.47 4.90 -7.54
CA ASN A 88 7.77 4.26 -7.61
C ASN A 88 7.58 2.81 -8.07
N THR A 89 8.03 2.52 -9.28
CA THR A 89 7.98 1.17 -9.83
C THR A 89 9.25 0.42 -9.44
N VAL A 90 9.09 -0.72 -8.81
CA VAL A 90 10.18 -1.64 -8.47
C VAL A 90 9.95 -3.00 -9.11
N SER A 91 11.02 -3.67 -9.53
CA SER A 91 10.94 -4.97 -10.16
C SER A 91 11.07 -6.10 -9.13
N ASN A 92 10.25 -7.11 -9.28
CA ASN A 92 10.29 -8.36 -8.50
C ASN A 92 10.80 -9.55 -9.33
N GLU A 93 11.34 -9.30 -10.53
CA GLU A 93 11.75 -10.37 -11.45
C GLU A 93 12.85 -11.24 -10.87
N LYS A 94 13.79 -10.66 -10.11
CA LYS A 94 14.87 -11.41 -9.48
C LYS A 94 14.34 -12.50 -8.55
N ILE A 95 13.36 -12.19 -7.69
CA ILE A 95 12.81 -13.19 -6.77
C ILE A 95 11.93 -14.20 -7.51
N LYS A 96 11.13 -13.75 -8.48
CA LYS A 96 10.30 -14.63 -9.31
C LYS A 96 11.15 -15.66 -10.06
N SER A 97 12.21 -15.22 -10.73
CA SER A 97 13.08 -16.12 -11.50
C SER A 97 13.89 -17.06 -10.60
N ARG A 98 14.28 -16.58 -9.39
CA ARG A 98 15.11 -17.36 -8.47
C ARG A 98 14.34 -18.51 -7.82
N LEU A 99 13.07 -18.28 -7.47
CA LEU A 99 12.21 -19.24 -6.78
C LEU A 99 11.10 -19.82 -7.66
N ASN A 100 10.87 -19.28 -8.86
CA ASN A 100 9.66 -19.54 -9.67
C ASN A 100 8.37 -19.25 -8.89
N TYR A 101 8.41 -18.19 -8.05
CA TYR A 101 7.35 -17.85 -7.11
C TYR A 101 6.20 -17.10 -7.77
N GLN A 102 4.97 -17.48 -7.43
CA GLN A 102 3.76 -16.79 -7.85
C GLN A 102 3.15 -16.06 -6.66
N PHE A 103 3.13 -14.74 -6.72
CA PHE A 103 2.57 -13.91 -5.67
C PHE A 103 1.05 -14.01 -5.58
N ILE A 104 0.53 -13.93 -4.36
CA ILE A 104 -0.89 -13.79 -4.10
C ILE A 104 -1.39 -12.48 -4.74
N PRO A 105 -2.47 -12.53 -5.56
CA PRO A 105 -3.05 -11.33 -6.15
C PRO A 105 -3.46 -10.32 -5.07
N LEU A 106 -3.18 -9.05 -5.30
CA LEU A 106 -3.50 -8.01 -4.32
C LEU A 106 -5.00 -7.95 -3.97
N SER A 107 -5.88 -8.26 -4.92
CA SER A 107 -7.32 -8.34 -4.68
C SER A 107 -7.68 -9.41 -3.64
N GLU A 108 -7.07 -10.58 -3.73
CA GLU A 108 -7.26 -11.68 -2.77
C GLU A 108 -6.71 -11.33 -1.40
N SER A 109 -5.51 -10.73 -1.35
CA SER A 109 -4.91 -10.24 -0.11
C SER A 109 -5.81 -9.21 0.58
N ILE A 110 -6.36 -8.25 -0.17
CA ILE A 110 -7.30 -7.26 0.37
C ILE A 110 -8.55 -7.95 0.93
N ASP A 111 -9.13 -8.90 0.21
CA ASP A 111 -10.33 -9.61 0.66
C ASP A 111 -10.09 -10.37 1.95
N PHE A 112 -8.99 -11.08 2.03
CA PHE A 112 -8.61 -11.81 3.24
C PHE A 112 -8.47 -10.89 4.45
N HIS A 113 -7.72 -9.79 4.31
CA HIS A 113 -7.48 -8.86 5.42
C HIS A 113 -8.74 -8.07 5.80
N LEU A 114 -9.58 -7.69 4.84
CA LEU A 114 -10.85 -7.00 5.13
C LEU A 114 -11.83 -7.91 5.85
N ASN A 115 -11.95 -9.17 5.46
CA ASN A 115 -12.80 -10.14 6.13
C ASN A 115 -12.36 -10.35 7.59
N ASN A 116 -11.06 -10.49 7.83
CA ASN A 116 -10.53 -10.61 9.18
C ASN A 116 -10.83 -9.34 10.01
N TYR A 117 -10.60 -8.15 9.45
CA TYR A 117 -10.93 -6.90 10.13
C TYR A 117 -12.41 -6.76 10.49
N ILE A 118 -13.31 -7.14 9.58
CA ILE A 118 -14.77 -7.09 9.83
C ILE A 118 -15.16 -8.07 10.93
N ASN A 119 -14.58 -9.29 10.92
CA ASN A 119 -14.85 -10.30 11.93
C ASN A 119 -14.34 -9.86 13.31
N ASP A 120 -13.15 -9.32 13.40
CA ASP A 120 -12.58 -8.80 14.65
C ASP A 120 -13.41 -7.65 15.23
N LYS A 121 -14.00 -6.81 14.38
CA LYS A 121 -14.91 -5.74 14.82
C LYS A 121 -16.23 -6.26 15.35
N LYS A 122 -16.79 -7.32 14.76
CA LYS A 122 -18.04 -7.95 15.24
C LYS A 122 -17.86 -8.63 16.59
N ILE A 123 -16.68 -9.15 16.89
CA ILE A 123 -16.37 -9.81 18.17
C ILE A 123 -16.24 -8.79 19.31
N LYS A 124 -15.90 -7.53 19.00
CA LYS A 124 -15.68 -6.45 19.99
C LYS A 124 -16.91 -5.59 20.26
N GLN A 125 -18.05 -5.87 19.64
CA GLN A 125 -19.38 -5.28 19.93
C GLN A 125 -20.24 -6.26 20.72
#